data_1556bb4570dfcb9389fdad6f0c843efc
#
_entry.id   1556bb4570dfcb9389fdad6f0c843efc
#
_cell.length_a   1.000
_cell.length_b   1.000
_cell.length_c   1.000
_cell.angle_alpha   90.00
_cell.angle_beta   90.00
_cell.angle_gamma   90.00
#
_symmetry.space_group_name_H-M   'P 1'
#
loop_
_entity.id
_entity.type
_entity.pdbx_description
1 polymer ?
#
loop_
_entity_poly.entity_id
_entity_poly.type
_entity_poly.pdbx_seq_one_letter_code
_entity_poly.pdbx_strand_id
1 'polypeptide(L)'
;NAVKKGDRYIVNGQKIWISRVQHSDLMMLLARTTPKEQVKKKTDGLSLFIMDLREQGNKVDVRPIDTMINHETNELFFENAEIPEENLIGEEGKGFKYLLSGVNAERILISSECIGDGKYFVEKSVEYANSRVIFNRPIGQNQGVQFPISQAYMDIEAATLMRNRAAHL
;
A
#
# COMPACT_ATOMS: atom_id res chain seq x y z
N ASN A 1 -13.89 -9.92 10.54
CA ASN A 1 -14.99 -10.62 9.85
C ASN A 1 -16.15 -9.68 9.56
N ALA A 2 -17.04 -10.08 8.63
CA ALA A 2 -18.28 -9.39 8.33
C ALA A 2 -19.39 -10.46 8.23
N VAL A 3 -20.38 -10.37 9.11
CA VAL A 3 -21.48 -11.34 9.19
C VAL A 3 -22.75 -10.68 8.73
N LYS A 4 -23.43 -11.28 7.73
CA LYS A 4 -24.72 -10.78 7.23
C LYS A 4 -25.80 -10.95 8.28
N LYS A 5 -26.53 -9.88 8.58
CA LYS A 5 -27.71 -9.85 9.45
C LYS A 5 -28.80 -8.98 8.82
N GLY A 6 -29.82 -9.63 8.25
CA GLY A 6 -30.87 -8.93 7.51
C GLY A 6 -30.31 -8.25 6.26
N ASP A 7 -30.50 -6.94 6.17
CA ASP A 7 -30.06 -6.06 5.08
C ASP A 7 -28.66 -5.42 5.32
N ARG A 8 -27.90 -5.89 6.33
CA ARG A 8 -26.62 -5.32 6.72
C ARG A 8 -25.58 -6.39 6.98
N TYR A 9 -24.29 -5.97 6.89
CA TYR A 9 -23.15 -6.73 7.38
C TYR A 9 -22.64 -6.10 8.69
N ILE A 10 -22.45 -6.93 9.71
CA ILE A 10 -21.88 -6.55 11.00
C ILE A 10 -20.40 -6.90 10.99
N VAL A 11 -19.56 -5.87 11.12
CA VAL A 11 -18.11 -5.97 11.02
C VAL A 11 -17.47 -5.91 12.39
N ASN A 12 -16.62 -6.89 12.67
CA ASN A 12 -15.79 -6.95 13.87
C ASN A 12 -14.35 -7.35 13.48
N GLY A 13 -13.37 -6.66 14.06
CA GLY A 13 -11.96 -6.94 13.82
C GLY A 13 -11.09 -5.70 13.84
N GLN A 14 -9.94 -5.80 13.16
CA GLN A 14 -8.95 -4.74 13.20
C GLN A 14 -8.26 -4.63 11.83
N LYS A 15 -7.75 -3.42 11.54
CA LYS A 15 -6.87 -3.10 10.42
C LYS A 15 -5.69 -2.28 10.95
N ILE A 16 -4.53 -2.43 10.34
CA ILE A 16 -3.33 -1.67 10.68
C ILE A 16 -2.71 -1.09 9.41
N TRP A 17 -1.92 -0.04 9.56
CA TRP A 17 -1.24 0.68 8.49
C TRP A 17 -2.22 1.36 7.52
N ILE A 18 -3.31 1.91 8.05
CA ILE A 18 -4.32 2.60 7.25
C ILE A 18 -3.97 4.08 7.16
N SER A 19 -3.67 4.54 5.94
CA SER A 19 -3.33 5.92 5.70
C SER A 19 -4.57 6.79 5.57
N ARG A 20 -4.52 8.01 6.13
CA ARG A 20 -5.45 9.13 5.93
C ARG A 20 -6.92 8.86 6.32
N VAL A 21 -7.19 7.86 7.13
CA VAL A 21 -8.57 7.54 7.55
C VAL A 21 -9.24 8.71 8.28
N GLN A 22 -8.47 9.48 9.06
CA GLN A 22 -8.97 10.66 9.79
C GLN A 22 -9.45 11.80 8.88
N HIS A 23 -9.13 11.75 7.59
CA HIS A 23 -9.52 12.72 6.57
C HIS A 23 -10.43 12.11 5.49
N SER A 24 -10.93 10.89 5.72
CA SER A 24 -11.71 10.14 4.74
C SER A 24 -13.15 9.96 5.22
N ASP A 25 -14.11 10.22 4.35
CA ASP A 25 -15.52 9.92 4.59
C ASP A 25 -15.86 8.46 4.33
N LEU A 26 -15.21 7.88 3.32
CA LEU A 26 -15.45 6.52 2.86
C LEU A 26 -14.21 5.65 2.98
N MET A 27 -14.42 4.38 3.28
CA MET A 27 -13.36 3.37 3.35
C MET A 27 -13.71 2.18 2.47
N MET A 28 -12.77 1.77 1.61
CA MET A 28 -12.85 0.48 0.94
C MET A 28 -12.38 -0.60 1.92
N LEU A 29 -13.28 -1.49 2.33
CA LEU A 29 -13.01 -2.50 3.34
C LEU A 29 -13.06 -3.90 2.74
N LEU A 30 -11.94 -4.62 2.78
CA LEU A 30 -11.89 -6.05 2.52
C LEU A 30 -12.08 -6.80 3.84
N ALA A 31 -13.17 -7.56 3.97
CA ALA A 31 -13.49 -8.31 5.17
C ALA A 31 -13.90 -9.76 4.84
N ARG A 32 -13.76 -10.67 5.81
CA ARG A 32 -14.11 -12.07 5.65
C ARG A 32 -15.59 -12.30 5.94
N THR A 33 -16.32 -12.78 4.93
CA THR A 33 -17.74 -13.15 5.03
C THR A 33 -17.95 -14.67 5.17
N THR A 34 -17.06 -15.48 4.57
CA THR A 34 -17.09 -16.94 4.73
C THR A 34 -15.95 -17.38 5.66
N PRO A 35 -16.20 -18.18 6.69
CA PRO A 35 -15.16 -18.71 7.59
C PRO A 35 -14.02 -19.38 6.83
N LYS A 36 -12.78 -19.21 7.33
CA LYS A 36 -11.58 -19.73 6.67
C LYS A 36 -11.59 -21.23 6.49
N GLU A 37 -12.24 -21.94 7.40
CA GLU A 37 -12.36 -23.40 7.44
C GLU A 37 -13.29 -23.94 6.34
N GLN A 38 -14.13 -23.08 5.77
CA GLN A 38 -15.12 -23.42 4.74
C GLN A 38 -14.63 -23.11 3.32
N VAL A 39 -13.43 -22.55 3.16
CA VAL A 39 -12.87 -22.17 1.86
C VAL A 39 -11.62 -22.95 1.52
N LYS A 40 -11.39 -23.22 0.23
CA LYS A 40 -10.21 -23.96 -0.24
C LYS A 40 -8.94 -23.07 -0.26
N LYS A 41 -9.10 -21.82 -0.64
CA LYS A 41 -8.00 -20.84 -0.73
C LYS A 41 -8.19 -19.75 0.33
N LYS A 42 -7.11 -19.27 0.93
CA LYS A 42 -7.15 -18.18 1.94
C LYS A 42 -7.78 -16.89 1.43
N THR A 43 -7.76 -16.68 0.12
CA THR A 43 -8.33 -15.51 -0.56
C THR A 43 -9.81 -15.63 -0.88
N ASP A 44 -10.35 -16.85 -0.87
CA ASP A 44 -11.78 -17.07 -1.07
C ASP A 44 -12.55 -16.69 0.21
N GLY A 45 -13.81 -16.30 0.06
CA GLY A 45 -14.65 -15.89 1.19
C GLY A 45 -14.29 -14.51 1.78
N LEU A 46 -13.49 -13.71 1.06
CA LEU A 46 -13.26 -12.30 1.34
C LEU A 46 -14.19 -11.47 0.46
N SER A 47 -14.89 -10.52 1.05
CA SER A 47 -15.80 -9.59 0.36
C SER A 47 -15.29 -8.16 0.46
N LEU A 48 -15.58 -7.37 -0.55
CA LEU A 48 -15.16 -5.98 -0.65
C LEU A 48 -16.37 -5.08 -0.46
N PHE A 49 -16.24 -4.06 0.39
CA PHE A 49 -17.32 -3.15 0.76
C PHE A 49 -16.89 -1.71 0.65
N ILE A 50 -17.86 -0.81 0.44
CA ILE A 50 -17.72 0.61 0.72
C ILE A 50 -18.36 0.87 2.09
N MET A 51 -17.57 1.29 3.07
CA MET A 51 -18.03 1.68 4.39
C MET A 51 -18.04 3.21 4.49
N ASP A 52 -19.19 3.79 4.86
CA ASP A 52 -19.26 5.20 5.23
C ASP A 52 -18.83 5.35 6.70
N LEU A 53 -17.71 6.02 6.92
CA LEU A 53 -17.11 6.21 8.24
C LEU A 53 -17.91 7.21 9.09
N ARG A 54 -18.62 8.15 8.45
CA ARG A 54 -19.42 9.17 9.14
C ARG A 54 -20.62 8.58 9.86
N GLU A 55 -21.12 7.43 9.38
CA GLU A 55 -22.28 6.73 9.93
C GLU A 55 -21.92 5.78 11.07
N GLN A 56 -20.62 5.53 11.31
CA GLN A 56 -20.19 4.51 12.26
C GLN A 56 -20.21 4.97 13.74
N GLY A 57 -20.16 6.28 13.99
CA GLY A 57 -20.05 6.80 15.36
C GLY A 57 -18.82 6.24 16.08
N ASN A 58 -19.02 5.63 17.25
CA ASN A 58 -17.96 5.01 18.06
C ASN A 58 -17.68 3.54 17.71
N LYS A 59 -18.29 2.99 16.64
CA LYS A 59 -18.09 1.60 16.22
C LYS A 59 -16.78 1.37 15.48
N VAL A 60 -16.13 2.44 15.03
CA VAL A 60 -14.80 2.43 14.43
C VAL A 60 -13.88 3.32 15.26
N ASP A 61 -12.98 2.70 16.02
CA ASP A 61 -11.98 3.39 16.81
C ASP A 61 -10.71 3.56 15.97
N VAL A 62 -10.28 4.82 15.79
CA VAL A 62 -9.13 5.21 14.97
C VAL A 62 -7.99 5.59 15.89
N ARG A 63 -6.88 4.85 15.83
CA ARG A 63 -5.69 5.09 16.64
C ARG A 63 -4.51 5.46 15.76
N PRO A 64 -3.97 6.68 15.85
CA PRO A 64 -2.77 7.09 15.14
C PRO A 64 -1.56 6.24 15.57
N ILE A 65 -0.72 5.89 14.58
CA ILE A 65 0.55 5.21 14.80
C ILE A 65 1.67 6.23 14.61
N ASP A 66 2.55 6.34 15.60
CA ASP A 66 3.75 7.15 15.50
C ASP A 66 4.74 6.50 14.52
N THR A 67 5.00 7.18 13.40
CA THR A 67 5.89 6.72 12.35
C THR A 67 6.96 7.79 12.06
N MET A 68 8.11 7.37 11.56
CA MET A 68 9.20 8.27 11.21
C MET A 68 8.81 9.25 10.09
N ILE A 69 7.99 8.79 9.16
CA ILE A 69 7.38 9.57 8.08
C ILE A 69 5.93 9.10 7.90
N ASN A 70 5.11 9.83 7.16
CA ASN A 70 3.69 9.48 6.95
C ASN A 70 2.88 9.46 8.26
N HIS A 71 2.83 10.59 8.95
CA HIS A 71 2.18 10.75 10.26
C HIS A 71 0.66 10.53 10.27
N GLU A 72 0.05 10.27 9.13
CA GLU A 72 -1.39 9.99 8.98
C GLU A 72 -1.69 8.49 8.93
N THR A 73 -0.78 7.65 9.39
CA THR A 73 -0.95 6.19 9.47
C THR A 73 -1.68 5.81 10.75
N ASN A 74 -2.64 4.89 10.64
CA ASN A 74 -3.52 4.54 11.74
C ASN A 74 -3.72 3.03 11.87
N GLU A 75 -4.13 2.64 13.06
CA GLU A 75 -4.74 1.36 13.39
C GLU A 75 -6.25 1.57 13.60
N LEU A 76 -7.07 0.65 13.11
CA LEU A 76 -8.52 0.71 13.21
C LEU A 76 -9.05 -0.50 13.94
N PHE A 77 -9.97 -0.28 14.87
CA PHE A 77 -10.74 -1.32 15.52
C PHE A 77 -12.22 -1.16 15.17
N PHE A 78 -12.82 -2.27 14.76
CA PHE A 78 -14.23 -2.33 14.39
C PHE A 78 -14.98 -3.13 15.46
N GLU A 79 -15.98 -2.50 16.06
CA GLU A 79 -16.85 -3.13 17.05
C GLU A 79 -18.31 -2.98 16.61
N ASN A 80 -18.87 -4.05 16.05
CA ASN A 80 -20.21 -4.08 15.50
C ASN A 80 -20.49 -2.95 14.50
N ALA A 81 -19.50 -2.58 13.72
CA ALA A 81 -19.66 -1.60 12.64
C ALA A 81 -20.60 -2.16 11.57
N GLU A 82 -21.46 -1.30 11.01
CA GLU A 82 -22.53 -1.72 10.13
C GLU A 82 -22.30 -1.25 8.70
N ILE A 83 -22.50 -2.15 7.73
CA ILE A 83 -22.43 -1.80 6.31
C ILE A 83 -23.74 -2.27 5.66
N PRO A 84 -24.50 -1.40 4.97
CA PRO A 84 -25.66 -1.81 4.19
C PRO A 84 -25.29 -2.85 3.13
N GLU A 85 -26.21 -3.77 2.82
CA GLU A 85 -25.97 -4.84 1.82
C GLU A 85 -25.65 -4.27 0.43
N GLU A 86 -26.27 -3.16 0.06
CA GLU A 86 -26.05 -2.46 -1.21
C GLU A 86 -24.62 -1.92 -1.38
N ASN A 87 -23.87 -1.78 -0.30
CA ASN A 87 -22.47 -1.33 -0.31
C ASN A 87 -21.47 -2.47 -0.53
N LEU A 88 -21.94 -3.70 -0.79
CA LEU A 88 -21.11 -4.79 -1.25
C LEU A 88 -20.67 -4.56 -2.69
N ILE A 89 -19.37 -4.61 -2.95
CA ILE A 89 -18.82 -4.50 -4.30
C ILE A 89 -18.74 -5.88 -4.94
N GLY A 90 -19.55 -6.08 -5.98
CA GLY A 90 -19.59 -7.32 -6.76
C GLY A 90 -20.19 -8.49 -5.98
N GLU A 91 -19.62 -9.68 -6.10
CA GLU A 91 -20.13 -10.91 -5.48
C GLU A 91 -19.52 -11.16 -4.11
N GLU A 92 -20.33 -11.59 -3.16
CA GLU A 92 -19.88 -12.01 -1.84
C GLU A 92 -18.83 -13.16 -1.95
N GLY A 93 -17.78 -13.05 -1.17
CA GLY A 93 -16.69 -14.04 -1.15
C GLY A 93 -15.66 -13.89 -2.28
N LYS A 94 -15.86 -12.95 -3.23
CA LYS A 94 -14.94 -12.70 -4.37
C LYS A 94 -14.21 -11.35 -4.30
N GLY A 95 -14.30 -10.64 -3.20
CA GLY A 95 -13.76 -9.30 -3.04
C GLY A 95 -12.26 -9.19 -3.26
N PHE A 96 -11.48 -10.24 -2.95
CA PHE A 96 -10.04 -10.22 -3.20
C PHE A 96 -9.70 -10.10 -4.69
N LYS A 97 -10.49 -10.73 -5.57
CA LYS A 97 -10.31 -10.61 -7.03
C LYS A 97 -10.55 -9.17 -7.50
N TYR A 98 -11.58 -8.52 -6.99
CA TYR A 98 -11.89 -7.13 -7.35
C TYR A 98 -10.82 -6.16 -6.83
N LEU A 99 -10.34 -6.38 -5.59
CA LEU A 99 -9.26 -5.61 -5.02
C LEU A 99 -7.99 -5.64 -5.88
N LEU A 100 -7.62 -6.81 -6.42
CA LEU A 100 -6.40 -6.97 -7.22
C LEU A 100 -6.40 -6.08 -8.47
N SER A 101 -7.56 -5.83 -9.08
CA SER A 101 -7.67 -4.94 -10.24
C SER A 101 -7.26 -3.49 -9.92
N GLY A 102 -7.66 -2.99 -8.74
CA GLY A 102 -7.25 -1.66 -8.27
C GLY A 102 -5.79 -1.58 -7.84
N VAL A 103 -5.30 -2.62 -7.14
CA VAL A 103 -3.93 -2.66 -6.60
C VAL A 103 -2.85 -2.71 -7.69
N ASN A 104 -3.16 -3.11 -8.92
CA ASN A 104 -2.19 -3.10 -10.01
C ASN A 104 -1.71 -1.68 -10.35
N ALA A 105 -2.62 -0.71 -10.42
CA ALA A 105 -2.27 0.69 -10.63
C ALA A 105 -1.43 1.24 -9.46
N GLU A 106 -1.78 0.89 -8.23
CA GLU A 106 -1.03 1.27 -7.03
C GLU A 106 0.39 0.70 -7.02
N ARG A 107 0.59 -0.56 -7.45
CA ARG A 107 1.93 -1.15 -7.58
C ARG A 107 2.80 -0.39 -8.57
N ILE A 108 2.24 0.08 -9.68
CA ILE A 108 2.95 0.91 -10.66
C ILE A 108 3.33 2.26 -10.03
N LEU A 109 2.42 2.86 -9.26
CA LEU A 109 2.67 4.12 -8.55
C LEU A 109 3.83 3.98 -7.56
N ILE A 110 3.80 2.99 -6.68
CA ILE A 110 4.87 2.74 -5.70
C ILE A 110 6.20 2.40 -6.38
N SER A 111 6.16 1.61 -7.47
CA SER A 111 7.38 1.36 -8.27
C SER A 111 7.96 2.64 -8.85
N SER A 112 7.11 3.61 -9.21
CA SER A 112 7.55 4.92 -9.73
C SER A 112 8.20 5.77 -8.65
N GLU A 113 7.66 5.74 -7.44
CA GLU A 113 8.24 6.39 -6.26
C GLU A 113 9.63 5.82 -5.96
N CYS A 114 9.76 4.48 -5.84
CA CYS A 114 11.05 3.83 -5.61
C CYS A 114 12.10 4.15 -6.69
N ILE A 115 11.68 4.25 -7.97
CA ILE A 115 12.58 4.65 -9.06
C ILE A 115 13.00 6.11 -8.90
N GLY A 116 12.09 6.99 -8.49
CA GLY A 116 12.39 8.40 -8.20
C GLY A 116 13.42 8.56 -7.10
N ASP A 117 13.22 7.86 -5.99
CA ASP A 117 14.17 7.82 -4.87
C ASP A 117 15.54 7.29 -5.30
N GLY A 118 15.54 6.21 -6.07
CA GLY A 118 16.77 5.63 -6.61
C GLY A 118 17.56 6.64 -7.46
N LYS A 119 16.90 7.39 -8.35
CA LYS A 119 17.53 8.44 -9.17
C LYS A 119 18.12 9.54 -8.29
N TYR A 120 17.37 10.00 -7.30
CA TYR A 120 17.85 10.98 -6.33
C TYR A 120 19.11 10.51 -5.60
N PHE A 121 19.10 9.28 -5.08
CA PHE A 121 20.28 8.75 -4.35
C PHE A 121 21.49 8.54 -5.26
N VAL A 122 21.33 8.13 -6.51
CA VAL A 122 22.45 8.04 -7.47
C VAL A 122 23.03 9.43 -7.72
N GLU A 123 22.20 10.44 -7.99
CA GLU A 123 22.64 11.82 -8.20
C GLU A 123 23.43 12.33 -6.98
N LYS A 124 22.89 12.19 -5.77
CA LYS A 124 23.58 12.59 -4.53
C LYS A 124 24.88 11.84 -4.29
N SER A 125 24.90 10.55 -4.63
CA SER A 125 26.12 9.75 -4.54
C SER A 125 27.22 10.23 -5.50
N VAL A 126 26.84 10.58 -6.73
CA VAL A 126 27.76 11.17 -7.72
C VAL A 126 28.31 12.53 -7.26
N GLU A 127 27.41 13.42 -6.79
CA GLU A 127 27.82 14.71 -6.24
C GLU A 127 28.85 14.57 -5.10
N TYR A 128 28.54 13.67 -4.15
CA TYR A 128 29.42 13.42 -3.01
C TYR A 128 30.73 12.78 -3.45
N ALA A 129 30.70 11.79 -4.34
CA ALA A 129 31.89 11.11 -4.83
C ALA A 129 32.84 12.06 -5.57
N ASN A 130 32.30 13.08 -6.24
CA ASN A 130 33.11 14.09 -6.93
C ASN A 130 33.64 15.19 -6.00
N SER A 131 32.91 15.51 -4.92
CA SER A 131 33.29 16.59 -3.98
C SER A 131 34.17 16.12 -2.84
N ARG A 132 34.02 14.88 -2.37
CA ARG A 132 34.78 14.32 -1.26
C ARG A 132 36.21 13.98 -1.68
N VAL A 133 37.18 14.73 -1.16
CA VAL A 133 38.61 14.52 -1.42
C VAL A 133 39.27 13.74 -0.30
N ILE A 134 39.96 12.62 -0.62
CA ILE A 134 40.79 11.83 0.28
C ILE A 134 42.09 11.51 -0.49
N PHE A 135 43.20 11.62 0.17
CA PHE A 135 44.55 11.44 -0.46
C PHE A 135 44.73 12.32 -1.70
N ASN A 136 44.32 13.60 -1.61
CA ASN A 136 44.44 14.65 -2.65
C ASN A 136 43.69 14.36 -3.96
N ARG A 137 42.66 13.49 -3.94
CA ARG A 137 41.82 13.24 -5.10
C ARG A 137 40.37 12.93 -4.69
N PRO A 138 39.38 13.23 -5.54
CA PRO A 138 38.00 12.82 -5.31
C PRO A 138 37.88 11.29 -5.15
N ILE A 139 37.04 10.84 -4.21
CA ILE A 139 36.82 9.41 -4.00
C ILE A 139 36.18 8.73 -5.22
N GLY A 140 35.43 9.49 -6.04
CA GLY A 140 34.86 9.05 -7.30
C GLY A 140 35.87 8.59 -8.34
N GLN A 141 37.17 8.85 -8.16
CA GLN A 141 38.23 8.30 -9.01
C GLN A 141 38.62 6.85 -8.66
N ASN A 142 38.02 6.27 -7.62
CA ASN A 142 38.28 4.89 -7.23
C ASN A 142 37.23 3.96 -7.83
N GLN A 143 37.62 2.87 -8.48
CA GLN A 143 36.71 1.89 -9.09
C GLN A 143 35.76 1.26 -8.06
N GLY A 144 36.21 1.08 -6.81
CA GLY A 144 35.35 0.60 -5.71
C GLY A 144 34.18 1.52 -5.36
N VAL A 145 34.23 2.81 -5.77
CA VAL A 145 33.15 3.79 -5.66
C VAL A 145 32.35 3.88 -6.97
N GLN A 146 33.04 3.89 -8.11
CA GLN A 146 32.41 4.03 -9.42
C GLN A 146 31.49 2.87 -9.78
N PHE A 147 31.95 1.62 -9.58
CA PHE A 147 31.21 0.45 -10.03
C PHE A 147 29.85 0.28 -9.33
N PRO A 148 29.73 0.39 -8.00
CA PRO A 148 28.42 0.33 -7.35
C PRO A 148 27.47 1.44 -7.81
N ILE A 149 27.94 2.67 -8.03
CA ILE A 149 27.13 3.78 -8.52
C ILE A 149 26.65 3.52 -9.95
N SER A 150 27.57 3.05 -10.83
CA SER A 150 27.24 2.71 -12.21
C SER A 150 26.24 1.56 -12.29
N GLN A 151 26.41 0.52 -11.44
CA GLN A 151 25.45 -0.58 -11.38
C GLN A 151 24.06 -0.11 -10.92
N ALA A 152 24.00 0.69 -9.86
CA ALA A 152 22.75 1.25 -9.38
C ALA A 152 22.04 2.09 -10.47
N TYR A 153 22.78 2.90 -11.22
CA TYR A 153 22.24 3.65 -12.35
C TYR A 153 21.61 2.73 -13.41
N MET A 154 22.34 1.69 -13.83
CA MET A 154 21.86 0.72 -14.83
C MET A 154 20.60 -0.01 -14.35
N ASP A 155 20.56 -0.44 -13.08
CA ASP A 155 19.42 -1.13 -12.50
C ASP A 155 18.18 -0.23 -12.44
N ILE A 156 18.34 1.06 -12.11
CA ILE A 156 17.26 2.06 -12.09
C ILE A 156 16.71 2.31 -13.49
N GLU A 157 17.58 2.42 -14.50
CA GLU A 157 17.14 2.58 -15.90
C GLU A 157 16.40 1.34 -16.40
N ALA A 158 16.88 0.14 -16.10
CA ALA A 158 16.18 -1.10 -16.41
C ALA A 158 14.81 -1.18 -15.72
N ALA A 159 14.73 -0.86 -14.42
CA ALA A 159 13.48 -0.81 -13.66
C ALA A 159 12.50 0.24 -14.25
N THR A 160 13.02 1.39 -14.70
CA THR A 160 12.23 2.44 -15.36
C THR A 160 11.56 1.92 -16.62
N LEU A 161 12.29 1.20 -17.46
CA LEU A 161 11.74 0.61 -18.70
C LEU A 161 10.69 -0.47 -18.39
N MET A 162 10.96 -1.33 -17.42
CA MET A 162 10.02 -2.38 -16.98
C MET A 162 8.72 -1.78 -16.42
N ARG A 163 8.81 -0.75 -15.56
CA ARG A 163 7.67 -0.04 -15.01
C ARG A 163 6.84 0.62 -16.12
N ASN A 164 7.50 1.31 -17.08
CA ASN A 164 6.82 1.94 -18.21
C ASN A 164 6.06 0.90 -19.05
N ARG A 165 6.67 -0.24 -19.30
CA ARG A 165 6.02 -1.35 -20.01
C ARG A 165 4.81 -1.89 -19.23
N ALA A 166 4.93 -2.08 -17.92
CA ALA A 166 3.83 -2.54 -17.09
C ALA A 166 2.67 -1.56 -17.03
N ALA A 167 2.96 -0.25 -17.06
CA ALA A 167 1.93 0.79 -17.08
C ALA A 167 1.19 0.91 -18.41
N HIS A 168 1.77 0.38 -19.50
CA HIS A 168 1.21 0.42 -20.86
C HIS A 168 0.39 -0.83 -21.22
N LEU A 169 0.49 -1.90 -20.42
CA LEU A 169 -0.26 -3.15 -20.62
C LEU A 169 -1.62 -3.10 -19.91
#